data_57007ec3ea3858a2e8652b0e3c3618d2
#
_entry.id   57007ec3ea3858a2e8652b0e3c3618d2
#
_cell.length_a   1.000
_cell.length_b   1.000
_cell.length_c   1.000
_cell.angle_alpha   90.00
_cell.angle_beta   90.00
_cell.angle_gamma   90.00
#
_symmetry.space_group_name_H-M   'P 1'
#
loop_
_entity.id
_entity.type
_entity.pdbx_description
1 polymer ?
#
loop_
_entity_poly.entity_id
_entity_poly.type
_entity_poly.pdbx_seq_one_letter_code
_entity_poly.pdbx_strand_id
1 'polypeptide(L)'
;MSNNPTQLELVQPDDWHLHIRDGEVMRDVLADTARQFARAIIMPNLKPPVTTVDLAKAYQARIEANLKSLGIAGFTPLMTLYLTDNTTVDEIKKAKAEGITALKLYPAGATTNSDAGVSDIKRCYNALAQMQEVGMPLLVHGEVTHADVDIFDREAVFIDQVLEPLRNDFPELKIVFEHITTKQAVHYVRDAHSGGKNS
;
A
#
# COMPACT_ATOMS: atom_id res chain seq x y z
N MET A 1 -22.42 -7.02 42.39
CA MET A 1 -22.88 -6.48 41.08
C MET A 1 -21.63 -6.14 40.29
N SER A 2 -21.33 -6.84 39.24
CA SER A 2 -20.16 -6.55 38.40
C SER A 2 -20.43 -5.29 37.56
N ASN A 3 -19.69 -4.21 37.84
CA ASN A 3 -19.67 -3.03 37.00
C ASN A 3 -18.96 -3.40 35.69
N ASN A 4 -19.64 -4.08 34.78
CA ASN A 4 -19.15 -4.16 33.41
C ASN A 4 -19.29 -2.78 32.77
N PRO A 5 -18.23 -2.17 32.27
CA PRO A 5 -18.33 -0.90 31.58
C PRO A 5 -19.23 -1.08 30.35
N THR A 6 -20.27 -0.25 30.26
CA THR A 6 -21.20 -0.24 29.11
C THR A 6 -20.71 0.63 27.95
N GLN A 7 -19.60 1.31 28.14
CA GLN A 7 -19.00 2.23 27.16
C GLN A 7 -17.50 2.00 27.11
N LEU A 8 -16.95 1.99 25.89
CA LEU A 8 -15.53 1.95 25.59
C LEU A 8 -15.16 3.20 24.77
N GLU A 9 -14.19 3.96 25.25
CA GLU A 9 -13.60 5.07 24.50
C GLU A 9 -12.31 4.61 23.82
N LEU A 10 -12.21 4.86 22.51
CA LEU A 10 -11.06 4.54 21.68
C LEU A 10 -10.62 5.78 20.91
N VAL A 11 -9.30 5.88 20.66
CA VAL A 11 -8.80 6.80 19.65
C VAL A 11 -9.40 6.37 18.32
N GLN A 12 -9.87 7.32 17.50
CA GLN A 12 -10.39 6.99 16.17
C GLN A 12 -9.30 6.29 15.37
N PRO A 13 -9.54 5.06 14.87
CA PRO A 13 -8.52 4.27 14.20
C PRO A 13 -8.19 4.79 12.80
N ASP A 14 -7.05 4.34 12.27
CA ASP A 14 -6.68 4.50 10.87
C ASP A 14 -6.83 3.16 10.13
N ASP A 15 -7.14 3.21 8.84
CA ASP A 15 -7.12 2.05 7.94
C ASP A 15 -5.88 2.12 7.04
N TRP A 16 -4.98 1.17 7.17
CA TRP A 16 -3.72 1.17 6.42
C TRP A 16 -3.78 0.45 5.08
N HIS A 17 -4.97 -0.04 4.65
CA HIS A 17 -5.15 -0.72 3.37
C HIS A 17 -6.60 -0.67 2.89
N LEU A 18 -6.99 0.37 2.16
CA LEU A 18 -8.38 0.60 1.78
C LEU A 18 -8.58 0.62 0.26
N HIS A 19 -9.51 -0.20 -0.23
CA HIS A 19 -10.00 -0.18 -1.61
C HIS A 19 -11.38 0.48 -1.67
N ILE A 20 -11.46 1.74 -2.06
CA ILE A 20 -12.75 2.43 -2.24
C ILE A 20 -13.21 2.49 -3.70
N ARG A 21 -12.38 1.96 -4.62
CA ARG A 21 -12.67 1.98 -6.06
C ARG A 21 -12.84 3.41 -6.61
N ASP A 22 -13.69 3.59 -7.61
CA ASP A 22 -13.99 4.91 -8.23
C ASP A 22 -15.46 4.97 -8.67
N GLY A 23 -15.93 6.14 -9.13
CA GLY A 23 -17.28 6.34 -9.63
C GLY A 23 -18.38 6.07 -8.61
N GLU A 24 -19.45 5.39 -9.05
CA GLU A 24 -20.60 5.10 -8.19
C GLU A 24 -20.24 4.20 -7.01
N VAL A 25 -19.39 3.18 -7.22
CA VAL A 25 -18.96 2.27 -6.15
C VAL A 25 -18.27 3.04 -5.03
N MET A 26 -17.40 4.02 -5.36
CA MET A 26 -16.78 4.88 -4.34
C MET A 26 -17.83 5.59 -3.50
N ARG A 27 -18.84 6.15 -4.13
CA ARG A 27 -19.91 6.89 -3.45
C ARG A 27 -20.63 6.01 -2.43
N ASP A 28 -20.88 4.75 -2.79
CA ASP A 28 -21.63 3.83 -1.94
C ASP A 28 -20.83 3.36 -0.73
N VAL A 29 -19.50 3.11 -0.88
CA VAL A 29 -18.68 2.52 0.18
C VAL A 29 -17.92 3.55 1.02
N LEU A 30 -17.69 4.77 0.50
CA LEU A 30 -16.87 5.78 1.18
C LEU A 30 -17.44 6.19 2.55
N ALA A 31 -18.75 6.29 2.67
CA ALA A 31 -19.41 6.70 3.90
C ALA A 31 -19.16 5.72 5.06
N ASP A 32 -19.09 4.43 4.77
CA ASP A 32 -18.94 3.39 5.79
C ASP A 32 -17.54 3.45 6.43
N THR A 33 -16.52 3.65 5.62
CA THR A 33 -15.15 3.81 6.12
C THR A 33 -14.91 5.17 6.76
N ALA A 34 -15.35 6.25 6.13
CA ALA A 34 -15.06 7.62 6.58
C ALA A 34 -15.76 8.01 7.90
N ARG A 35 -16.80 7.29 8.31
CA ARG A 35 -17.44 7.47 9.64
C ARG A 35 -16.69 6.75 10.75
N GLN A 36 -15.89 5.74 10.44
CA GLN A 36 -15.22 4.89 11.42
C GLN A 36 -13.74 5.27 11.57
N PHE A 37 -13.05 5.58 10.47
CA PHE A 37 -11.62 5.84 10.43
C PHE A 37 -11.31 7.33 10.30
N ALA A 38 -10.22 7.76 10.94
CA ALA A 38 -9.73 9.14 10.81
C ALA A 38 -8.96 9.31 9.49
N ARG A 39 -8.16 8.31 9.13
CA ARG A 39 -7.34 8.29 7.92
C ARG A 39 -7.37 6.90 7.30
N ALA A 40 -7.15 6.84 5.97
CA ALA A 40 -6.92 5.56 5.31
C ALA A 40 -5.88 5.69 4.19
N ILE A 41 -5.04 4.65 4.04
CA ILE A 41 -4.17 4.49 2.88
C ILE A 41 -5.02 3.96 1.72
N ILE A 42 -5.13 4.78 0.67
CA ILE A 42 -5.98 4.48 -0.48
C ILE A 42 -5.18 3.68 -1.51
N MET A 43 -5.64 2.47 -1.80
CA MET A 43 -4.99 1.59 -2.77
C MET A 43 -5.19 2.08 -4.21
N PRO A 44 -4.10 2.06 -5.02
CA PRO A 44 -4.05 2.76 -6.32
C PRO A 44 -4.50 1.88 -7.51
N ASN A 45 -4.94 0.63 -7.29
CA ASN A 45 -5.27 -0.34 -8.35
C ASN A 45 -6.65 -0.12 -8.96
N LEU A 46 -6.84 1.04 -9.56
CA LEU A 46 -7.99 1.37 -10.39
C LEU A 46 -7.80 0.88 -11.84
N LYS A 47 -8.75 1.18 -12.71
CA LYS A 47 -8.65 1.05 -14.19
C LYS A 47 -8.95 2.40 -14.83
N PRO A 48 -7.92 3.10 -15.38
CA PRO A 48 -6.48 2.79 -15.30
C PRO A 48 -5.91 2.95 -13.88
N PRO A 49 -4.75 2.33 -13.56
CA PRO A 49 -4.12 2.44 -12.26
C PRO A 49 -3.56 3.86 -12.00
N VAL A 50 -3.45 4.22 -10.74
CA VAL A 50 -2.95 5.53 -10.30
C VAL A 50 -1.43 5.49 -10.25
N THR A 51 -0.76 5.74 -11.38
CA THR A 51 0.68 5.60 -11.54
C THR A 51 1.47 6.89 -11.39
N THR A 52 0.80 8.04 -11.35
CA THR A 52 1.43 9.37 -11.27
C THR A 52 0.79 10.24 -10.19
N VAL A 53 1.53 11.25 -9.76
CA VAL A 53 1.04 12.26 -8.81
C VAL A 53 -0.22 12.96 -9.32
N ASP A 54 -0.25 13.31 -10.61
CA ASP A 54 -1.40 14.01 -11.18
C ASP A 54 -2.66 13.13 -11.15
N LEU A 55 -2.52 11.82 -11.41
CA LEU A 55 -3.63 10.87 -11.27
C LEU A 55 -4.05 10.69 -9.81
N ALA A 56 -3.09 10.67 -8.87
CA ALA A 56 -3.38 10.57 -7.45
C ALA A 56 -4.15 11.81 -6.93
N LYS A 57 -3.73 13.00 -7.33
CA LYS A 57 -4.43 14.24 -6.99
C LYS A 57 -5.84 14.32 -7.60
N ALA A 58 -5.99 13.87 -8.84
CA ALA A 58 -7.31 13.79 -9.46
C ALA A 58 -8.22 12.78 -8.74
N TYR A 59 -7.67 11.66 -8.27
CA TYR A 59 -8.40 10.66 -7.48
C TYR A 59 -8.76 11.23 -6.11
N GLN A 60 -7.81 11.87 -5.42
CA GLN A 60 -8.06 12.54 -4.14
C GLN A 60 -9.18 13.57 -4.24
N ALA A 61 -9.16 14.40 -5.29
CA ALA A 61 -10.22 15.41 -5.51
C ALA A 61 -11.61 14.77 -5.66
N ARG A 62 -11.72 13.59 -6.31
CA ARG A 62 -12.99 12.87 -6.42
C ARG A 62 -13.45 12.33 -5.07
N ILE A 63 -12.52 11.81 -4.25
CA ILE A 63 -12.83 11.35 -2.88
C ILE A 63 -13.34 12.52 -2.04
N GLU A 64 -12.64 13.64 -2.04
CA GLU A 64 -13.00 14.85 -1.27
C GLU A 64 -14.36 15.43 -1.71
N ALA A 65 -14.64 15.43 -3.03
CA ALA A 65 -15.94 15.86 -3.55
C ALA A 65 -17.08 14.95 -3.07
N ASN A 66 -16.86 13.63 -3.01
CA ASN A 66 -17.85 12.69 -2.48
C ASN A 66 -18.04 12.85 -0.96
N LEU A 67 -16.97 13.00 -0.18
CA LEU A 67 -17.06 13.29 1.26
C LEU A 67 -17.88 14.53 1.53
N LYS A 68 -17.62 15.60 0.78
CA LYS A 68 -18.38 16.85 0.86
C LYS A 68 -19.85 16.64 0.54
N SER A 69 -20.17 15.88 -0.51
CA SER A 69 -21.56 15.60 -0.91
C SER A 69 -22.31 14.77 0.12
N LEU A 70 -21.59 13.92 0.88
CA LEU A 70 -22.12 13.09 1.95
C LEU A 70 -22.19 13.81 3.30
N GLY A 71 -21.67 15.05 3.39
CA GLY A 71 -21.61 15.82 4.64
C GLY A 71 -20.65 15.22 5.68
N ILE A 72 -19.66 14.46 5.24
CA ILE A 72 -18.68 13.80 6.11
C ILE A 72 -17.42 14.68 6.21
N ALA A 73 -17.03 14.99 7.44
CA ALA A 73 -15.80 15.70 7.78
C ALA A 73 -14.90 14.81 8.68
N GLY A 74 -13.61 15.14 8.74
CA GLY A 74 -12.68 14.46 9.65
C GLY A 74 -12.00 13.22 9.10
N PHE A 75 -12.30 12.78 7.87
CA PHE A 75 -11.60 11.71 7.18
C PHE A 75 -10.52 12.26 6.25
N THR A 76 -9.33 11.68 6.29
CA THR A 76 -8.19 12.07 5.45
C THR A 76 -7.74 10.90 4.57
N PRO A 77 -7.90 10.96 3.24
CA PRO A 77 -7.34 9.97 2.33
C PRO A 77 -5.82 10.15 2.20
N LEU A 78 -5.06 9.10 2.49
CA LEU A 78 -3.62 9.05 2.30
C LEU A 78 -3.34 8.39 0.94
N MET A 79 -2.99 9.21 -0.04
CA MET A 79 -2.86 8.75 -1.43
C MET A 79 -1.56 7.96 -1.65
N THR A 80 -1.64 6.96 -2.52
CA THR A 80 -0.51 6.14 -2.94
C THR A 80 -0.39 6.10 -4.46
N LEU A 81 0.81 5.77 -4.95
CA LEU A 81 1.01 5.47 -6.37
C LEU A 81 1.17 3.97 -6.59
N TYR A 82 0.76 3.54 -7.76
CA TYR A 82 0.93 2.19 -8.26
C TYR A 82 2.34 2.05 -8.86
N LEU A 83 3.20 1.21 -8.28
CA LEU A 83 4.53 0.92 -8.80
C LEU A 83 4.43 0.08 -10.08
N THR A 84 5.12 0.51 -11.12
CA THR A 84 5.21 -0.21 -12.41
C THR A 84 6.66 -0.32 -12.85
N ASP A 85 6.93 -1.17 -13.84
CA ASP A 85 8.25 -1.28 -14.49
C ASP A 85 8.79 0.06 -15.05
N ASN A 86 7.89 1.03 -15.28
CA ASN A 86 8.21 2.32 -15.88
C ASN A 86 8.20 3.49 -14.88
N THR A 87 8.05 3.22 -13.59
CA THR A 87 8.07 4.27 -12.57
C THR A 87 9.44 4.95 -12.52
N THR A 88 9.46 6.27 -12.69
CA THR A 88 10.71 7.04 -12.81
C THR A 88 11.16 7.62 -11.46
N VAL A 89 12.46 7.90 -11.36
CA VAL A 89 13.06 8.62 -10.23
C VAL A 89 12.40 9.99 -10.01
N ASP A 90 12.12 10.71 -11.10
CA ASP A 90 11.51 12.04 -11.02
C ASP A 90 10.08 11.97 -10.49
N GLU A 91 9.32 10.92 -10.84
CA GLU A 91 7.98 10.72 -10.29
C GLU A 91 8.04 10.44 -8.78
N ILE A 92 9.04 9.70 -8.29
CA ILE A 92 9.23 9.48 -6.85
C ILE A 92 9.53 10.80 -6.12
N LYS A 93 10.42 11.64 -6.67
CA LYS A 93 10.73 12.96 -6.10
C LYS A 93 9.49 13.85 -6.06
N LYS A 94 8.74 13.90 -7.17
CA LYS A 94 7.47 14.62 -7.26
C LYS A 94 6.46 14.10 -6.24
N ALA A 95 6.31 12.78 -6.13
CA ALA A 95 5.41 12.14 -5.18
C ALA A 95 5.74 12.54 -3.73
N LYS A 96 7.01 12.54 -3.35
CA LYS A 96 7.44 12.97 -2.03
C LYS A 96 7.13 14.44 -1.76
N ALA A 97 7.44 15.31 -2.72
CA ALA A 97 7.21 16.76 -2.61
C ALA A 97 5.71 17.09 -2.48
N GLU A 98 4.84 16.31 -3.12
CA GLU A 98 3.41 16.51 -3.18
C GLU A 98 2.62 15.72 -2.11
N GLY A 99 3.32 15.11 -1.14
CA GLY A 99 2.70 14.47 0.01
C GLY A 99 2.08 13.11 -0.25
N ILE A 100 2.46 12.43 -1.34
CA ILE A 100 2.07 11.03 -1.55
C ILE A 100 2.69 10.16 -0.44
N THR A 101 1.87 9.31 0.15
CA THR A 101 2.24 8.57 1.36
C THR A 101 3.20 7.42 1.08
N ALA A 102 2.97 6.67 0.01
CA ALA A 102 3.70 5.44 -0.30
C ALA A 102 3.55 5.05 -1.77
N LEU A 103 4.36 4.08 -2.24
CA LEU A 103 4.07 3.32 -3.45
C LEU A 103 3.61 1.91 -3.10
N LYS A 104 2.66 1.39 -3.89
CA LYS A 104 2.16 0.02 -3.76
C LYS A 104 2.71 -0.86 -4.88
N LEU A 105 3.39 -1.92 -4.48
CA LEU A 105 3.85 -3.01 -5.34
C LEU A 105 2.75 -4.06 -5.49
N TYR A 106 2.34 -4.31 -6.72
CA TYR A 106 1.61 -5.48 -7.14
C TYR A 106 2.46 -6.26 -8.14
N PRO A 107 2.77 -7.53 -7.90
CA PRO A 107 3.29 -8.39 -8.96
C PRO A 107 2.25 -8.52 -10.08
N ALA A 108 2.68 -8.49 -11.34
CA ALA A 108 1.79 -8.53 -12.49
C ALA A 108 0.91 -9.78 -12.46
N GLY A 109 -0.42 -9.60 -12.50
CA GLY A 109 -1.39 -10.70 -12.49
C GLY A 109 -1.67 -11.33 -11.11
N ALA A 110 -1.11 -10.80 -10.01
CA ALA A 110 -1.29 -11.39 -8.67
C ALA A 110 -2.70 -11.22 -8.10
N THR A 111 -3.38 -10.13 -8.43
CA THR A 111 -4.69 -9.79 -7.85
C THR A 111 -5.53 -8.95 -8.82
N THR A 112 -6.69 -8.51 -8.37
CA THR A 112 -7.60 -7.65 -9.14
C THR A 112 -6.92 -6.37 -9.60
N ASN A 113 -7.04 -6.04 -10.89
CA ASN A 113 -6.44 -4.85 -11.51
C ASN A 113 -4.91 -4.76 -11.33
N SER A 114 -4.22 -5.91 -11.37
CA SER A 114 -2.76 -5.99 -11.27
C SER A 114 -2.06 -6.28 -12.61
N ASP A 115 -2.77 -6.21 -13.73
CA ASP A 115 -2.19 -6.45 -15.06
C ASP A 115 -1.03 -5.50 -15.40
N ALA A 116 -1.09 -4.25 -14.92
CA ALA A 116 -0.04 -3.25 -15.06
C ALA A 116 1.04 -3.34 -13.98
N GLY A 117 1.01 -4.37 -13.15
CA GLY A 117 1.95 -4.57 -12.04
C GLY A 117 3.38 -4.80 -12.49
N VAL A 118 4.24 -4.97 -11.51
CA VAL A 118 5.68 -5.18 -11.72
C VAL A 118 5.92 -6.58 -12.27
N SER A 119 6.56 -6.64 -13.43
CA SER A 119 6.92 -7.91 -14.08
C SER A 119 8.24 -8.48 -13.55
N ASP A 120 9.18 -7.60 -13.20
CA ASP A 120 10.46 -7.93 -12.58
C ASP A 120 10.86 -6.78 -11.65
N ILE A 121 11.03 -7.06 -10.37
CA ILE A 121 11.37 -6.06 -9.35
C ILE A 121 12.67 -5.30 -9.66
N LYS A 122 13.61 -5.92 -10.37
CA LYS A 122 14.88 -5.31 -10.77
C LYS A 122 14.70 -4.12 -11.72
N ARG A 123 13.61 -4.11 -12.49
CA ARG A 123 13.27 -2.96 -13.35
C ARG A 123 12.92 -1.72 -12.55
N CYS A 124 12.48 -1.91 -11.33
CA CYS A 124 12.10 -0.82 -10.41
C CYS A 124 13.27 -0.32 -9.54
N TYR A 125 14.48 -0.89 -9.64
CA TYR A 125 15.59 -0.60 -8.71
C TYR A 125 15.95 0.88 -8.61
N ASN A 126 15.93 1.63 -9.70
CA ASN A 126 16.19 3.07 -9.65
C ASN A 126 15.10 3.82 -8.87
N ALA A 127 13.84 3.43 -9.04
CA ALA A 127 12.73 4.00 -8.27
C ALA A 127 12.82 3.62 -6.79
N LEU A 128 13.15 2.36 -6.47
CA LEU A 128 13.30 1.86 -5.10
C LEU A 128 14.47 2.52 -4.37
N ALA A 129 15.60 2.73 -5.04
CA ALA A 129 16.72 3.49 -4.51
C ALA A 129 16.30 4.93 -4.15
N GLN A 130 15.54 5.59 -5.03
CA GLN A 130 15.03 6.94 -4.76
C GLN A 130 14.01 6.94 -3.62
N MET A 131 13.14 5.91 -3.53
CA MET A 131 12.21 5.77 -2.41
C MET A 131 12.94 5.65 -1.08
N GLN A 132 14.00 4.84 -1.03
CA GLN A 132 14.86 4.71 0.14
C GLN A 132 15.47 6.07 0.53
N GLU A 133 16.03 6.81 -0.43
CA GLU A 133 16.66 8.12 -0.21
C GLU A 133 15.68 9.14 0.38
N VAL A 134 14.45 9.20 -0.14
CA VAL A 134 13.44 10.17 0.35
C VAL A 134 12.62 9.64 1.53
N GLY A 135 12.89 8.42 1.99
CA GLY A 135 12.18 7.78 3.10
C GLY A 135 10.71 7.48 2.80
N MET A 136 10.38 7.16 1.53
CA MET A 136 9.03 6.79 1.09
C MET A 136 8.80 5.29 1.25
N PRO A 137 7.74 4.84 1.96
CA PRO A 137 7.48 3.42 2.15
C PRO A 137 7.07 2.71 0.86
N LEU A 138 7.46 1.42 0.75
CA LEU A 138 6.94 0.47 -0.21
C LEU A 138 5.93 -0.45 0.47
N LEU A 139 4.68 -0.43 0.00
CA LEU A 139 3.63 -1.34 0.44
C LEU A 139 3.60 -2.54 -0.52
N VAL A 140 3.64 -3.76 0.00
CA VAL A 140 3.91 -4.95 -0.82
C VAL A 140 2.75 -5.93 -0.77
N HIS A 141 2.20 -6.27 -1.95
CA HIS A 141 1.42 -7.49 -2.15
C HIS A 141 2.43 -8.61 -2.45
N GLY A 142 2.63 -9.50 -1.50
CA GLY A 142 3.76 -10.42 -1.50
C GLY A 142 3.43 -11.81 -2.02
N GLU A 143 3.15 -11.94 -3.29
CA GLU A 143 2.93 -13.23 -3.94
C GLU A 143 3.69 -13.32 -5.26
N VAL A 144 4.28 -14.49 -5.55
CA VAL A 144 4.73 -14.81 -6.91
C VAL A 144 3.55 -15.24 -7.77
N THR A 145 3.67 -15.04 -9.11
CA THR A 145 2.61 -15.38 -10.07
C THR A 145 3.00 -16.53 -11.00
N HIS A 146 4.04 -17.28 -10.66
CA HIS A 146 4.52 -18.40 -11.45
C HIS A 146 3.48 -19.52 -11.49
N ALA A 147 3.21 -20.08 -12.66
CA ALA A 147 2.15 -21.08 -12.86
C ALA A 147 2.46 -22.44 -12.20
N ASP A 148 3.72 -22.72 -11.94
CA ASP A 148 4.23 -23.93 -11.32
C ASP A 148 4.31 -23.86 -9.78
N VAL A 149 4.01 -22.69 -9.18
CA VAL A 149 3.98 -22.50 -7.73
C VAL A 149 2.54 -22.66 -7.24
N ASP A 150 2.35 -23.57 -6.28
CA ASP A 150 1.06 -23.73 -5.59
C ASP A 150 0.62 -22.43 -4.94
N ILE A 151 -0.68 -22.16 -4.99
CA ILE A 151 -1.26 -20.90 -4.45
C ILE A 151 -0.92 -20.68 -2.97
N PHE A 152 -0.81 -21.75 -2.18
CA PHE A 152 -0.48 -21.69 -0.76
C PHE A 152 1.00 -21.44 -0.48
N ASP A 153 1.87 -21.63 -1.49
CA ASP A 153 3.32 -21.43 -1.37
C ASP A 153 3.79 -20.08 -1.94
N ARG A 154 2.93 -19.35 -2.65
CA ARG A 154 3.26 -18.10 -3.37
C ARG A 154 3.89 -17.03 -2.48
N GLU A 155 3.38 -16.87 -1.27
CA GLU A 155 3.88 -15.89 -0.32
C GLU A 155 5.26 -16.28 0.22
N ALA A 156 5.48 -17.57 0.55
CA ALA A 156 6.77 -18.09 0.99
C ALA A 156 7.85 -17.97 -0.10
N VAL A 157 7.50 -18.32 -1.34
CA VAL A 157 8.40 -18.18 -2.50
C VAL A 157 8.72 -16.70 -2.78
N PHE A 158 7.76 -15.79 -2.61
CA PHE A 158 7.98 -14.35 -2.75
C PHE A 158 8.99 -13.83 -1.72
N ILE A 159 8.90 -14.31 -0.48
CA ILE A 159 9.88 -13.93 0.57
C ILE A 159 11.28 -14.29 0.12
N ASP A 160 11.50 -15.53 -0.31
CA ASP A 160 12.83 -16.05 -0.66
C ASP A 160 13.39 -15.42 -1.93
N GLN A 161 12.56 -15.27 -2.97
CA GLN A 161 13.02 -14.88 -4.29
C GLN A 161 13.00 -13.38 -4.54
N VAL A 162 12.15 -12.63 -3.83
CA VAL A 162 11.94 -11.20 -4.08
C VAL A 162 12.22 -10.36 -2.85
N LEU A 163 11.56 -10.64 -1.71
CA LEU A 163 11.57 -9.74 -0.57
C LEU A 163 12.92 -9.72 0.14
N GLU A 164 13.53 -10.90 0.37
CA GLU A 164 14.82 -10.99 1.04
C GLU A 164 15.96 -10.39 0.21
N PRO A 165 16.10 -10.68 -1.10
CA PRO A 165 17.05 -9.97 -1.96
C PRO A 165 16.80 -8.45 -1.97
N LEU A 166 15.54 -8.00 -2.04
CA LEU A 166 15.20 -6.59 -2.06
C LEU A 166 15.67 -5.88 -0.78
N ARG A 167 15.46 -6.48 0.38
CA ARG A 167 15.90 -5.92 1.66
C ARG A 167 17.42 -5.87 1.79
N ASN A 168 18.12 -6.84 1.22
CA ASN A 168 19.58 -6.85 1.19
C ASN A 168 20.12 -5.73 0.30
N ASP A 169 19.50 -5.50 -0.85
CA ASP A 169 19.90 -4.46 -1.80
C ASP A 169 19.51 -3.03 -1.34
N PHE A 170 18.41 -2.91 -0.58
CA PHE A 170 17.88 -1.64 -0.07
C PHE A 170 17.61 -1.70 1.45
N PRO A 171 18.66 -1.75 2.31
CA PRO A 171 18.51 -2.01 3.74
C PRO A 171 17.78 -0.91 4.51
N GLU A 172 17.73 0.33 3.99
CA GLU A 172 17.04 1.45 4.62
C GLU A 172 15.64 1.71 4.02
N LEU A 173 15.24 0.94 3.00
CA LEU A 173 13.90 1.05 2.42
C LEU A 173 12.86 0.58 3.42
N LYS A 174 11.91 1.44 3.73
CA LYS A 174 10.77 1.08 4.58
C LYS A 174 9.81 0.19 3.79
N ILE A 175 9.67 -1.06 4.20
CA ILE A 175 8.77 -2.02 3.55
C ILE A 175 7.65 -2.39 4.50
N VAL A 176 6.41 -2.33 4.00
CA VAL A 176 5.21 -2.86 4.67
C VAL A 176 4.76 -4.10 3.91
N PHE A 177 4.93 -5.25 4.49
CA PHE A 177 4.47 -6.52 3.94
C PHE A 177 3.00 -6.71 4.33
N GLU A 178 2.09 -6.38 3.41
CA GLU A 178 0.66 -6.24 3.71
C GLU A 178 -0.08 -7.57 3.67
N HIS A 179 -1.23 -7.62 4.38
CA HIS A 179 -2.21 -8.72 4.39
C HIS A 179 -1.60 -10.13 4.34
N ILE A 180 -0.53 -10.36 5.09
CA ILE A 180 0.16 -11.64 5.19
C ILE A 180 -0.78 -12.73 5.71
N THR A 181 -0.72 -13.92 5.10
CA THR A 181 -1.65 -15.02 5.39
C THR A 181 -0.96 -16.33 5.77
N THR A 182 0.36 -16.43 5.56
CA THR A 182 1.10 -17.65 5.83
C THR A 182 1.91 -17.58 7.13
N LYS A 183 2.17 -18.75 7.71
CA LYS A 183 3.06 -18.89 8.86
C LYS A 183 4.46 -18.33 8.54
N GLN A 184 4.96 -18.58 7.33
CA GLN A 184 6.26 -18.10 6.85
C GLN A 184 6.35 -16.59 6.89
N ALA A 185 5.34 -15.89 6.36
CA ALA A 185 5.31 -14.43 6.37
C ALA A 185 5.20 -13.85 7.79
N VAL A 186 4.38 -14.46 8.66
CA VAL A 186 4.30 -14.06 10.07
C VAL A 186 5.65 -14.18 10.77
N HIS A 187 6.36 -15.30 10.58
CA HIS A 187 7.68 -15.48 11.15
C HIS A 187 8.69 -14.50 10.56
N TYR A 188 8.66 -14.31 9.23
CA TYR A 188 9.54 -13.37 8.56
C TYR A 188 9.39 -11.94 9.10
N VAL A 189 8.17 -11.44 9.22
CA VAL A 189 7.90 -10.08 9.74
C VAL A 189 8.28 -9.97 11.22
N ARG A 190 7.95 -10.97 12.04
CA ARG A 190 8.28 -10.99 13.47
C ARG A 190 9.79 -10.96 13.69
N ASP A 191 10.54 -11.74 12.90
CA ASP A 191 11.98 -11.95 13.06
C ASP A 191 12.80 -10.92 12.24
N ALA A 192 12.14 -10.15 11.37
CA ALA A 192 12.75 -9.06 10.65
C ALA A 192 13.21 -7.98 11.62
N HIS A 193 14.52 -7.80 11.74
CA HIS A 193 15.06 -6.67 12.48
C HIS A 193 14.59 -5.39 11.78
N SER A 194 13.84 -4.56 12.49
CA SER A 194 13.66 -3.16 12.09
C SER A 194 15.06 -2.59 11.97
N GLY A 195 15.48 -2.24 10.75
CA GLY A 195 16.86 -1.87 10.42
C GLY A 195 17.37 -0.63 11.19
N GLY A 196 17.64 -0.82 12.45
CA GLY A 196 18.40 0.07 13.28
C GLY A 196 19.72 -0.63 13.57
N LYS A 197 20.83 -0.10 13.09
CA LYS A 197 22.15 -0.51 13.53
C LYS A 197 22.13 -0.46 15.06
N ASN A 198 22.17 -1.62 15.70
CA ASN A 198 22.65 -1.70 17.07
C ASN A 198 24.14 -1.36 17.02
N SER A 199 24.45 -0.10 17.28
CA SER A 199 25.77 0.34 17.69
C SER A 199 25.94 0.08 19.18
#